data_8174365a197a0d88609206314b8d98b7
#
_entry.id   8174365a197a0d88609206314b8d98b7
#
_cell.length_a   1.000
_cell.length_b   1.000
_cell.length_c   1.000
_cell.angle_alpha   90.00
_cell.angle_beta   90.00
_cell.angle_gamma   90.00
#
_symmetry.space_group_name_H-M   'P 1'
#
loop_
_entity.id
_entity.type
_entity.pdbx_description
1 polymer ?
#
loop_
_entity_poly.entity_id
_entity_poly.type
_entity_poly.pdbx_seq_one_letter_code
_entity_poly.pdbx_strand_id
1 'polypeptide(L)'
;APPAYYLEHAQQRLELARKTLEFVKRQSREQEEWPARPGRSSCQELAADLQTLEDHLAQAVKAPAASAARRLFAQAVDLRRRILFSHAALDFDRLLISKRPPPVLSAPGDNYYGMHNGTGPGLVILDQWQTDRPKETVLLQGKLPPGCAMHADPSFDGTRIVFAYADHTPPRDRWQFFLYEIHADGTGLRQITGRDNDPL
;
A
#
# COMPACT_ATOMS: atom_id res chain seq x y z
N ALA A 1 14.57 6.14 -22.54
CA ALA A 1 15.23 7.32 -21.98
C ALA A 1 16.75 7.18 -22.10
N PRO A 2 17.50 8.28 -22.21
CA PRO A 2 18.96 8.25 -22.28
C PRO A 2 19.60 7.77 -20.97
N PRO A 3 20.87 7.27 -20.99
CA PRO A 3 21.56 6.82 -19.77
C PRO A 3 21.60 7.86 -18.66
N ALA A 4 21.83 9.12 -18.99
CA ALA A 4 21.87 10.23 -18.04
C ALA A 4 20.59 10.35 -17.20
N TYR A 5 19.43 10.16 -17.80
CA TYR A 5 18.15 10.14 -17.11
C TYR A 5 18.10 9.10 -15.99
N TYR A 6 18.50 7.86 -16.29
CA TYR A 6 18.51 6.78 -15.30
C TYR A 6 19.55 7.00 -14.21
N LEU A 7 20.71 7.57 -14.51
CA LEU A 7 21.77 7.84 -13.54
C LEU A 7 21.35 8.95 -12.57
N GLU A 8 20.76 10.04 -13.06
CA GLU A 8 20.21 11.11 -12.22
C GLU A 8 19.15 10.57 -11.27
N HIS A 9 18.20 9.80 -11.80
CA HIS A 9 17.13 9.23 -10.97
C HIS A 9 17.65 8.15 -10.00
N ALA A 10 18.67 7.37 -10.37
CA ALA A 10 19.35 6.46 -9.46
C ALA A 10 20.01 7.21 -8.30
N GLN A 11 20.71 8.32 -8.58
CA GLN A 11 21.31 9.17 -7.55
C GLN A 11 20.26 9.67 -6.55
N GLN A 12 19.15 10.22 -7.04
CA GLN A 12 18.03 10.69 -6.20
C GLN A 12 17.47 9.55 -5.32
N ARG A 13 17.35 8.34 -5.87
CA ARG A 13 16.83 7.17 -5.12
C ARG A 13 17.82 6.71 -4.06
N LEU A 14 19.11 6.70 -4.32
CA LEU A 14 20.14 6.36 -3.33
C LEU A 14 20.24 7.39 -2.21
N GLU A 15 20.12 8.68 -2.52
CA GLU A 15 20.04 9.72 -1.51
C GLU A 15 18.82 9.54 -0.59
N LEU A 16 17.65 9.25 -1.16
CA LEU A 16 16.44 8.95 -0.40
C LEU A 16 16.59 7.66 0.40
N ALA A 17 17.25 6.63 -0.14
CA ALA A 17 17.55 5.38 0.56
C ALA A 17 18.42 5.64 1.80
N ARG A 18 19.46 6.46 1.67
CA ARG A 18 20.34 6.87 2.78
C ARG A 18 19.55 7.55 3.90
N LYS A 19 18.75 8.56 3.55
CA LYS A 19 17.88 9.27 4.52
C LYS A 19 16.89 8.33 5.21
N THR A 20 16.31 7.40 4.45
CA THR A 20 15.39 6.39 4.98
C THR A 20 16.12 5.44 5.94
N LEU A 21 17.33 4.99 5.60
CA LEU A 21 18.13 4.12 6.46
C LEU A 21 18.49 4.80 7.78
N GLU A 22 18.90 6.06 7.74
CA GLU A 22 19.19 6.85 8.94
C GLU A 22 17.96 7.01 9.82
N PHE A 23 16.80 7.27 9.22
CA PHE A 23 15.53 7.35 9.93
C PHE A 23 15.20 6.02 10.63
N VAL A 24 15.24 4.90 9.90
CA VAL A 24 14.94 3.57 10.46
C VAL A 24 15.92 3.19 11.56
N LYS A 25 17.22 3.49 11.40
CA LYS A 25 18.25 3.30 12.45
C LYS A 25 17.93 4.07 13.73
N ARG A 26 17.51 5.32 13.60
CA ARG A 26 17.18 6.17 14.76
C ARG A 26 15.97 5.60 15.51
N GLN A 27 14.88 5.28 14.78
CA GLN A 27 13.69 4.71 15.37
C GLN A 27 13.94 3.35 16.06
N SER A 28 14.77 2.51 15.45
CA SER A 28 15.11 1.21 16.04
C SER A 28 15.95 1.32 17.31
N ARG A 29 16.81 2.35 17.43
CA ARG A 29 17.55 2.63 18.69
C ARG A 29 16.62 3.12 19.79
N GLU A 30 15.64 3.94 19.47
CA GLU A 30 14.65 4.45 20.42
C GLU A 30 13.72 3.34 20.94
N GLN A 31 13.49 2.28 20.15
CA GLN A 31 12.62 1.15 20.48
C GLN A 31 13.37 -0.11 20.98
N GLU A 32 14.71 -0.02 21.14
CA GLU A 32 15.61 -1.13 21.53
C GLU A 32 15.60 -2.35 20.60
N GLU A 33 14.89 -2.33 19.48
CA GLU A 33 14.74 -3.48 18.60
C GLU A 33 14.88 -3.12 17.12
N TRP A 34 15.91 -3.66 16.47
CA TRP A 34 15.87 -3.90 15.02
C TRP A 34 15.21 -5.26 14.81
N PRO A 35 14.10 -5.36 14.06
CA PRO A 35 13.39 -6.62 13.96
C PRO A 35 14.25 -7.68 13.27
N ALA A 36 14.74 -8.62 14.07
CA ALA A 36 15.40 -9.82 13.60
C ALA A 36 14.35 -10.85 13.18
N ARG A 37 13.68 -10.63 12.06
CA ARG A 37 12.89 -11.70 11.45
C ARG A 37 13.74 -12.50 10.47
N PRO A 38 13.61 -13.84 10.45
CA PRO A 38 14.24 -14.66 9.43
C PRO A 38 13.86 -14.18 8.02
N GLY A 39 14.87 -13.95 7.15
CA GLY A 39 14.67 -13.50 5.78
C GLY A 39 14.63 -11.99 5.55
N ARG A 40 14.77 -11.16 6.59
CA ARG A 40 14.96 -9.70 6.45
C ARG A 40 16.44 -9.33 6.55
N SER A 41 16.84 -8.39 5.68
CA SER A 41 18.21 -7.86 5.71
C SER A 41 18.45 -7.09 7.00
N SER A 42 19.60 -7.32 7.61
CA SER A 42 20.07 -6.54 8.76
C SER A 42 20.38 -5.10 8.34
N CYS A 43 20.43 -4.20 9.32
CA CYS A 43 20.84 -2.82 9.08
C CYS A 43 22.25 -2.72 8.47
N GLN A 44 23.15 -3.63 8.85
CA GLN A 44 24.53 -3.67 8.33
C GLN A 44 24.55 -4.09 6.86
N GLU A 45 23.78 -5.12 6.48
CA GLU A 45 23.63 -5.56 5.10
C GLU A 45 23.03 -4.46 4.21
N LEU A 46 21.97 -3.79 4.67
CA LEU A 46 21.36 -2.69 3.93
C LEU A 46 22.30 -1.49 3.76
N ALA A 47 23.14 -1.21 4.75
CA ALA A 47 24.16 -0.16 4.66
C ALA A 47 25.29 -0.54 3.67
N ALA A 48 25.72 -1.80 3.67
CA ALA A 48 26.71 -2.31 2.73
C ALA A 48 26.18 -2.30 1.28
N ASP A 49 24.93 -2.71 1.07
CA ASP A 49 24.27 -2.65 -0.23
C ASP A 49 24.17 -1.21 -0.74
N LEU A 50 23.84 -0.25 0.14
CA LEU A 50 23.77 1.17 -0.20
C LEU A 50 25.14 1.67 -0.68
N GLN A 51 26.20 1.40 0.06
CA GLN A 51 27.56 1.79 -0.32
C GLN A 51 27.97 1.18 -1.66
N THR A 52 27.68 -0.10 -1.86
CA THR A 52 27.98 -0.79 -3.13
C THR A 52 27.28 -0.12 -4.32
N LEU A 53 26.00 0.25 -4.18
CA LEU A 53 25.28 0.92 -5.27
C LEU A 53 25.75 2.35 -5.50
N GLU A 54 26.22 3.07 -4.48
CA GLU A 54 26.84 4.39 -4.63
C GLU A 54 28.16 4.31 -5.38
N ASP A 55 28.98 3.28 -5.10
CA ASP A 55 30.23 3.05 -5.83
C ASP A 55 29.97 2.69 -7.29
N HIS A 56 28.96 1.86 -7.55
CA HIS A 56 28.52 1.53 -8.92
C HIS A 56 28.00 2.77 -9.66
N LEU A 57 27.27 3.68 -8.98
CA LEU A 57 26.83 4.94 -9.56
C LEU A 57 28.02 5.81 -9.96
N ALA A 58 29.01 5.96 -9.08
CA ALA A 58 30.20 6.73 -9.34
C ALA A 58 31.00 6.20 -10.56
N GLN A 59 31.02 4.89 -10.75
CA GLN A 59 31.63 4.26 -11.94
C GLN A 59 30.78 4.47 -13.20
N ALA A 60 29.46 4.28 -13.10
CA ALA A 60 28.56 4.40 -14.24
C ALA A 60 28.46 5.84 -14.78
N VAL A 61 28.67 6.85 -13.94
CA VAL A 61 28.74 8.26 -14.36
C VAL A 61 29.98 8.51 -15.26
N LYS A 62 31.09 7.83 -15.01
CA LYS A 62 32.32 7.97 -15.82
C LYS A 62 32.22 7.29 -17.18
N ALA A 63 31.45 6.19 -17.27
CA ALA A 63 31.27 5.42 -18.50
C ALA A 63 29.80 5.01 -18.65
N PRO A 64 28.90 5.92 -19.07
CA PRO A 64 27.47 5.69 -19.07
C PRO A 64 27.02 4.71 -20.15
N ALA A 65 26.54 3.54 -19.77
CA ALA A 65 25.91 2.56 -20.63
C ALA A 65 24.41 2.42 -20.28
N ALA A 66 23.54 2.45 -21.28
CA ALA A 66 22.09 2.51 -21.08
C ALA A 66 21.52 1.33 -20.26
N SER A 67 21.99 0.11 -20.53
CA SER A 67 21.55 -1.08 -19.82
C SER A 67 22.02 -1.10 -18.34
N ALA A 68 23.25 -0.66 -18.09
CA ALA A 68 23.82 -0.55 -16.74
C ALA A 68 23.11 0.53 -15.93
N ALA A 69 22.88 1.70 -16.52
CA ALA A 69 22.16 2.79 -15.87
C ALA A 69 20.72 2.41 -15.49
N ARG A 70 19.99 1.70 -16.36
CA ARG A 70 18.64 1.20 -16.07
C ARG A 70 18.65 0.18 -14.93
N ARG A 71 19.60 -0.77 -14.94
CA ARG A 71 19.72 -1.76 -13.84
C ARG A 71 20.02 -1.08 -12.51
N LEU A 72 20.97 -0.14 -12.51
CA LEU A 72 21.33 0.62 -11.31
C LEU A 72 20.12 1.39 -10.72
N PHE A 73 19.34 2.04 -11.58
CA PHE A 73 18.11 2.69 -11.15
C PHE A 73 17.13 1.69 -10.51
N ALA A 74 16.90 0.53 -11.13
CA ALA A 74 16.01 -0.50 -10.57
C ALA A 74 16.51 -1.02 -9.22
N GLN A 75 17.82 -1.25 -9.09
CA GLN A 75 18.46 -1.68 -7.83
C GLN A 75 18.35 -0.61 -6.74
N ALA A 76 18.49 0.67 -7.09
CA ALA A 76 18.33 1.77 -6.14
C ALA A 76 16.88 1.89 -5.62
N VAL A 77 15.89 1.68 -6.49
CA VAL A 77 14.47 1.63 -6.11
C VAL A 77 14.19 0.45 -5.17
N ASP A 78 14.69 -0.74 -5.51
CA ASP A 78 14.53 -1.95 -4.70
C ASP A 78 15.20 -1.82 -3.33
N LEU A 79 16.44 -1.33 -3.28
CA LEU A 79 17.15 -1.12 -2.02
C LEU A 79 16.36 -0.18 -1.09
N ARG A 80 15.85 0.95 -1.61
CA ARG A 80 15.04 1.87 -0.80
C ARG A 80 13.78 1.19 -0.25
N ARG A 81 13.12 0.36 -1.05
CA ARG A 81 11.96 -0.43 -0.63
C ARG A 81 12.33 -1.41 0.49
N ARG A 82 13.43 -2.15 0.35
CA ARG A 82 13.92 -3.07 1.40
C ARG A 82 14.25 -2.35 2.71
N ILE A 83 14.88 -1.18 2.62
CA ILE A 83 15.16 -0.34 3.78
C ILE A 83 13.85 0.10 4.45
N LEU A 84 12.89 0.57 3.70
CA LEU A 84 11.60 1.00 4.25
C LEU A 84 10.87 -0.16 4.93
N PHE A 85 10.82 -1.32 4.29
CA PHE A 85 10.14 -2.51 4.83
C PHE A 85 10.90 -3.21 5.96
N SER A 86 12.12 -2.80 6.28
CA SER A 86 12.81 -3.24 7.49
C SER A 86 12.33 -2.53 8.77
N HIS A 87 11.50 -1.49 8.66
CA HIS A 87 10.94 -0.80 9.82
C HIS A 87 9.93 -1.68 10.57
N ALA A 88 10.05 -1.73 11.93
CA ALA A 88 9.22 -2.58 12.78
C ALA A 88 7.70 -2.31 12.62
N ALA A 89 7.30 -1.06 12.45
CA ALA A 89 5.90 -0.69 12.25
C ALA A 89 5.27 -1.26 10.96
N LEU A 90 6.10 -1.72 10.01
CA LEU A 90 5.64 -2.37 8.77
C LEU A 90 5.73 -3.91 8.85
N ASP A 91 5.90 -4.44 10.06
CA ASP A 91 6.08 -5.86 10.33
C ASP A 91 4.73 -6.59 10.49
N PHE A 92 3.92 -6.58 9.44
CA PHE A 92 2.65 -7.30 9.36
C PHE A 92 2.52 -7.96 7.97
N ASP A 93 1.83 -9.09 7.91
CA ASP A 93 1.75 -9.92 6.71
C ASP A 93 0.57 -9.58 5.81
N ARG A 94 -0.47 -8.92 6.37
CA ARG A 94 -1.74 -8.65 5.67
C ARG A 94 -2.05 -7.17 5.69
N LEU A 95 -2.43 -6.63 4.54
CA LEU A 95 -2.82 -5.24 4.37
C LEU A 95 -4.25 -5.17 3.83
N LEU A 96 -5.13 -4.48 4.56
CA LEU A 96 -6.46 -4.15 4.07
C LEU A 96 -6.39 -2.89 3.20
N ILE A 97 -6.94 -2.97 1.99
CA ILE A 97 -7.06 -1.82 1.08
C ILE A 97 -8.49 -1.68 0.56
N SER A 98 -8.92 -0.44 0.37
CA SER A 98 -10.13 -0.11 -0.38
C SER A 98 -9.74 0.13 -1.84
N LYS A 99 -10.09 -0.82 -2.72
CA LYS A 99 -9.76 -0.80 -4.15
C LYS A 99 -10.96 -0.29 -4.94
N ARG A 100 -10.84 0.88 -5.52
CA ARG A 100 -11.90 1.52 -6.28
C ARG A 100 -11.36 2.13 -7.58
N PRO A 101 -12.18 2.29 -8.62
CA PRO A 101 -11.78 3.06 -9.80
C PRO A 101 -11.56 4.53 -9.43
N PRO A 102 -10.77 5.26 -10.23
CA PRO A 102 -10.61 6.70 -10.04
C PRO A 102 -11.98 7.41 -10.12
N PRO A 103 -12.18 8.52 -9.39
CA PRO A 103 -13.42 9.27 -9.43
C PRO A 103 -13.68 9.80 -10.85
N VAL A 104 -14.95 9.75 -11.26
CA VAL A 104 -15.38 10.22 -12.60
C VAL A 104 -15.46 11.75 -12.64
N LEU A 105 -15.77 12.37 -11.50
CA LEU A 105 -15.87 13.82 -11.36
C LEU A 105 -14.68 14.35 -10.58
N SER A 106 -14.13 15.50 -11.01
CA SER A 106 -12.97 16.15 -10.36
C SER A 106 -13.33 16.96 -9.10
N ALA A 107 -14.61 16.98 -8.71
CA ALA A 107 -15.05 17.72 -7.54
C ALA A 107 -14.47 17.13 -6.25
N PRO A 108 -13.98 17.96 -5.30
CA PRO A 108 -13.43 17.47 -4.04
C PRO A 108 -14.38 16.58 -3.25
N GLY A 109 -15.69 16.84 -3.32
CA GLY A 109 -16.72 16.03 -2.69
C GLY A 109 -16.75 14.59 -3.21
N ASP A 110 -16.63 14.37 -4.51
CA ASP A 110 -16.61 13.02 -5.08
C ASP A 110 -15.31 12.27 -4.78
N ASN A 111 -14.20 12.99 -4.70
CA ASN A 111 -12.93 12.40 -4.29
C ASN A 111 -12.96 11.94 -2.82
N TYR A 112 -13.64 12.65 -1.95
CA TYR A 112 -13.69 12.40 -0.52
C TYR A 112 -14.80 11.43 -0.12
N TYR A 113 -16.02 11.65 -0.62
CA TYR A 113 -17.20 10.85 -0.26
C TYR A 113 -17.43 9.66 -1.18
N GLY A 114 -16.89 9.66 -2.39
CA GLY A 114 -16.89 8.50 -3.30
C GLY A 114 -18.26 7.99 -3.74
N MET A 115 -19.33 8.70 -3.39
CA MET A 115 -20.70 8.26 -3.66
C MET A 115 -20.97 8.06 -5.17
N HIS A 116 -20.32 8.86 -6.01
CA HIS A 116 -20.45 8.81 -7.46
C HIS A 116 -19.32 8.07 -8.16
N ASN A 117 -18.46 7.42 -7.41
CA ASN A 117 -17.40 6.58 -7.99
C ASN A 117 -18.01 5.36 -8.68
N GLY A 118 -17.34 4.88 -9.70
CA GLY A 118 -17.70 3.63 -10.34
C GLY A 118 -17.64 2.44 -9.37
N THR A 119 -18.36 1.40 -9.71
CA THR A 119 -18.30 0.14 -8.96
C THR A 119 -16.90 -0.47 -9.05
N GLY A 120 -16.38 -0.99 -7.95
CA GLY A 120 -15.05 -1.59 -7.89
C GLY A 120 -15.02 -2.86 -7.05
N PRO A 121 -13.86 -3.51 -6.92
CA PRO A 121 -13.71 -4.68 -6.07
C PRO A 121 -14.03 -4.42 -4.59
N GLY A 122 -13.97 -3.16 -4.16
CA GLY A 122 -14.23 -2.75 -2.80
C GLY A 122 -13.08 -3.13 -1.87
N LEU A 123 -13.35 -3.95 -0.87
CA LEU A 123 -12.37 -4.36 0.13
C LEU A 123 -11.51 -5.51 -0.38
N VAL A 124 -10.21 -5.33 -0.29
CA VAL A 124 -9.21 -6.31 -0.71
C VAL A 124 -8.19 -6.49 0.41
N ILE A 125 -7.88 -7.74 0.72
CA ILE A 125 -6.74 -8.08 1.56
C ILE A 125 -5.57 -8.48 0.66
N LEU A 126 -4.42 -7.88 0.90
CA LEU A 126 -3.15 -8.28 0.31
C LEU A 126 -2.38 -9.10 1.33
N ASP A 127 -2.24 -10.40 1.06
CA ASP A 127 -1.31 -11.26 1.77
C ASP A 127 0.10 -11.08 1.18
N GLN A 128 1.13 -11.11 2.00
CA GLN A 128 2.52 -10.90 1.59
C GLN A 128 2.72 -9.58 0.81
N TRP A 129 2.03 -8.53 1.24
CA TRP A 129 1.96 -7.24 0.55
C TRP A 129 3.31 -6.56 0.31
N GLN A 130 4.34 -6.96 1.06
CA GLN A 130 5.70 -6.45 0.94
C GLN A 130 6.49 -7.09 -0.22
N THR A 131 5.95 -8.14 -0.85
CA THR A 131 6.60 -8.84 -1.96
C THR A 131 6.28 -8.21 -3.32
N ASP A 132 6.95 -8.67 -4.37
CA ASP A 132 6.65 -8.21 -5.74
C ASP A 132 5.35 -8.81 -6.31
N ARG A 133 4.81 -9.82 -5.66
CA ARG A 133 3.59 -10.53 -6.08
C ARG A 133 2.70 -10.81 -4.88
N PRO A 134 2.07 -9.78 -4.31
CA PRO A 134 1.11 -9.97 -3.23
C PRO A 134 -0.08 -10.78 -3.72
N LYS A 135 -0.63 -11.62 -2.86
CA LYS A 135 -1.85 -12.35 -3.14
C LYS A 135 -3.04 -11.48 -2.76
N GLU A 136 -3.89 -11.18 -3.74
CA GLU A 136 -5.14 -10.43 -3.53
C GLU A 136 -6.30 -11.36 -3.16
N THR A 137 -7.04 -11.02 -2.11
CA THR A 137 -8.32 -11.62 -1.75
C THR A 137 -9.39 -10.55 -1.72
N VAL A 138 -10.36 -10.62 -2.65
CA VAL A 138 -11.49 -9.66 -2.71
C VAL A 138 -12.58 -10.11 -1.75
N LEU A 139 -12.83 -9.34 -0.69
CA LEU A 139 -13.76 -9.73 0.37
C LEU A 139 -15.24 -9.64 -0.02
N LEU A 140 -15.61 -8.70 -0.88
CA LEU A 140 -17.00 -8.39 -1.23
C LEU A 140 -17.49 -9.03 -2.52
N GLN A 141 -16.63 -9.77 -3.23
CA GLN A 141 -16.99 -10.34 -4.52
C GLN A 141 -18.22 -11.25 -4.44
N GLY A 142 -19.27 -10.91 -5.19
CA GLY A 142 -20.51 -11.69 -5.27
C GLY A 142 -21.40 -11.65 -4.00
N LYS A 143 -21.07 -10.80 -3.01
CA LYS A 143 -21.80 -10.73 -1.74
C LYS A 143 -22.71 -9.51 -1.63
N LEU A 144 -22.41 -8.46 -2.35
CA LEU A 144 -23.20 -7.22 -2.41
C LEU A 144 -23.50 -6.88 -3.86
N PRO A 145 -24.60 -6.11 -4.13
CA PRO A 145 -24.87 -5.58 -5.46
C PRO A 145 -23.71 -4.72 -5.97
N PRO A 146 -23.70 -4.32 -7.24
CA PRO A 146 -22.73 -3.33 -7.72
C PRO A 146 -22.80 -2.04 -6.91
N GLY A 147 -21.66 -1.57 -6.39
CA GLY A 147 -21.64 -0.41 -5.51
C GLY A 147 -20.24 0.06 -5.15
N CYS A 148 -20.16 0.92 -4.14
CA CYS A 148 -18.92 1.52 -3.68
C CYS A 148 -18.69 1.26 -2.19
N ALA A 149 -17.56 0.62 -1.85
CA ALA A 149 -17.11 0.45 -0.48
C ALA A 149 -16.08 1.52 -0.11
N MET A 150 -16.23 2.12 1.07
CA MET A 150 -15.37 3.19 1.57
C MET A 150 -15.11 3.09 3.08
N HIS A 151 -14.09 3.82 3.54
CA HIS A 151 -13.80 4.02 4.96
C HIS A 151 -13.74 2.72 5.76
N ALA A 152 -13.01 1.73 5.21
CA ALA A 152 -12.81 0.47 5.90
C ALA A 152 -11.91 0.64 7.12
N ASP A 153 -12.38 0.18 8.27
CA ASP A 153 -11.68 0.24 9.54
C ASP A 153 -11.66 -1.15 10.20
N PRO A 154 -10.50 -1.76 10.39
CA PRO A 154 -10.40 -3.04 11.07
C PRO A 154 -10.58 -2.90 12.58
N SER A 155 -11.17 -3.91 13.22
CA SER A 155 -11.17 -4.03 14.67
C SER A 155 -9.74 -4.16 15.21
N PHE A 156 -9.55 -3.82 16.49
CA PHE A 156 -8.22 -3.83 17.12
C PHE A 156 -7.51 -5.20 17.04
N ASP A 157 -8.27 -6.29 17.07
CA ASP A 157 -7.76 -7.65 16.92
C ASP A 157 -7.60 -8.09 15.45
N GLY A 158 -7.97 -7.22 14.47
CA GLY A 158 -7.88 -7.49 13.05
C GLY A 158 -8.87 -8.55 12.53
N THR A 159 -9.82 -9.00 13.33
CA THR A 159 -10.75 -10.09 12.95
C THR A 159 -11.98 -9.60 12.19
N ARG A 160 -12.39 -8.36 12.41
CA ARG A 160 -13.59 -7.74 11.81
C ARG A 160 -13.24 -6.44 11.12
N ILE A 161 -14.02 -6.09 10.12
CA ILE A 161 -13.86 -4.88 9.32
C ILE A 161 -15.22 -4.21 9.23
N VAL A 162 -15.33 -2.96 9.69
CA VAL A 162 -16.48 -2.10 9.48
C VAL A 162 -16.20 -1.19 8.29
N PHE A 163 -17.17 -0.98 7.43
CA PHE A 163 -17.03 -0.15 6.24
C PHE A 163 -18.36 0.46 5.83
N ALA A 164 -18.30 1.58 5.11
CA ALA A 164 -19.46 2.18 4.47
C ALA A 164 -19.65 1.58 3.08
N TYR A 165 -20.88 1.26 2.70
CA TYR A 165 -21.25 0.75 1.39
C TYR A 165 -22.47 1.46 0.83
N ALA A 166 -22.38 1.90 -0.43
CA ALA A 166 -23.48 2.42 -1.21
C ALA A 166 -23.83 1.46 -2.34
N ASP A 167 -25.09 0.98 -2.36
CA ASP A 167 -25.64 0.21 -3.47
C ASP A 167 -25.93 1.13 -4.65
N HIS A 168 -25.42 0.82 -5.83
CA HIS A 168 -25.63 1.57 -7.07
C HIS A 168 -26.71 0.97 -8.00
N THR A 169 -27.43 -0.04 -7.57
CA THR A 169 -28.53 -0.62 -8.36
C THR A 169 -29.78 0.27 -8.43
N PRO A 170 -30.17 1.02 -7.37
CA PRO A 170 -31.27 1.96 -7.47
C PRO A 170 -30.86 3.22 -8.27
N PRO A 171 -31.84 4.10 -8.66
CA PRO A 171 -31.53 5.40 -9.27
C PRO A 171 -30.58 6.23 -8.40
N ARG A 172 -29.71 7.01 -9.06
CA ARG A 172 -28.58 7.72 -8.44
C ARG A 172 -28.98 8.66 -7.28
N ASP A 173 -30.15 9.24 -7.33
CA ASP A 173 -30.73 10.10 -6.29
C ASP A 173 -31.10 9.34 -5.01
N ARG A 174 -31.07 8.01 -5.04
CA ARG A 174 -31.35 7.12 -3.91
C ARG A 174 -30.10 6.43 -3.36
N TRP A 175 -28.92 6.74 -3.88
CA TRP A 175 -27.69 6.17 -3.37
C TRP A 175 -27.40 6.73 -1.98
N GLN A 176 -27.22 5.83 -1.01
CA GLN A 176 -26.91 6.16 0.36
C GLN A 176 -25.86 5.20 0.89
N PHE A 177 -25.01 5.69 1.77
CA PHE A 177 -24.08 4.84 2.48
C PHE A 177 -24.73 4.28 3.75
N PHE A 178 -24.61 2.97 3.89
CA PHE A 178 -24.92 2.26 5.13
C PHE A 178 -23.65 1.61 5.67
N LEU A 179 -23.60 1.40 6.97
CA LEU A 179 -22.50 0.68 7.61
C LEU A 179 -22.74 -0.82 7.51
N TYR A 180 -21.67 -1.51 7.18
CA TYR A 180 -21.58 -2.96 7.10
C TYR A 180 -20.41 -3.47 7.94
N GLU A 181 -20.48 -4.71 8.36
CA GLU A 181 -19.40 -5.44 8.98
C GLU A 181 -19.14 -6.74 8.21
N ILE A 182 -17.89 -7.13 8.11
CA ILE A 182 -17.45 -8.41 7.55
C ILE A 182 -16.24 -8.91 8.34
N HIS A 183 -16.08 -10.23 8.46
CA HIS A 183 -14.86 -10.78 9.02
C HIS A 183 -13.70 -10.67 8.01
N ALA A 184 -12.46 -10.61 8.53
CA ALA A 184 -11.25 -10.52 7.72
C ALA A 184 -11.01 -11.77 6.83
N ASP A 185 -11.69 -12.88 7.11
CA ASP A 185 -11.74 -14.09 6.25
C ASP A 185 -12.81 -14.02 5.15
N GLY A 186 -13.58 -12.92 5.12
CA GLY A 186 -14.67 -12.70 4.17
C GLY A 186 -16.00 -13.31 4.58
N THR A 187 -16.13 -13.94 5.74
CA THR A 187 -17.41 -14.48 6.26
C THR A 187 -18.16 -13.42 7.08
N GLY A 188 -19.39 -13.71 7.52
CA GLY A 188 -20.14 -12.91 8.47
C GLY A 188 -20.55 -11.51 7.98
N LEU A 189 -20.68 -11.30 6.66
CA LEU A 189 -21.13 -10.03 6.11
C LEU A 189 -22.54 -9.70 6.66
N ARG A 190 -22.69 -8.53 7.26
CA ARG A 190 -23.97 -8.01 7.74
C ARG A 190 -24.05 -6.49 7.60
N GLN A 191 -25.24 -6.01 7.34
CA GLN A 191 -25.54 -4.57 7.39
C GLN A 191 -25.79 -4.18 8.86
N ILE A 192 -25.22 -3.04 9.29
CA ILE A 192 -25.36 -2.52 10.65
C ILE A 192 -26.45 -1.45 10.70
N THR A 193 -26.45 -0.49 9.77
CA THR A 193 -27.40 0.64 9.76
C THR A 193 -28.34 0.55 8.56
N GLY A 194 -29.48 1.31 8.61
CA GLY A 194 -30.47 1.37 7.51
C GLY A 194 -31.35 0.14 7.41
N ARG A 195 -31.56 -0.59 8.52
CA ARG A 195 -32.57 -1.64 8.63
C ARG A 195 -33.91 -1.01 8.98
N ASP A 196 -35.01 -1.67 8.63
CA ASP A 196 -36.38 -1.14 8.79
C ASP A 196 -36.74 -0.68 10.22
N ASN A 197 -35.91 -0.99 11.22
CA ASN A 197 -36.10 -0.61 12.63
C ASN A 197 -34.99 0.30 13.19
N ASP A 198 -34.06 0.79 12.35
CA ASP A 198 -33.04 1.73 12.82
C ASP A 198 -33.64 3.13 12.91
N PRO A 199 -33.62 3.81 14.07
CA PRO A 199 -33.97 5.22 14.15
C PRO A 199 -32.98 6.01 13.29
N LEU A 200 -33.50 6.82 12.37
CA LEU A 200 -32.70 7.78 11.60
C LEU A 200 -32.15 8.88 12.50
#